data_657f9c9a5fa44616c1f09d963cd7c145
#
_entry.id   657f9c9a5fa44616c1f09d963cd7c145
#
_cell.length_a   1.000
_cell.length_b   1.000
_cell.length_c   1.000
_cell.angle_alpha   90.00
_cell.angle_beta   90.00
_cell.angle_gamma   90.00
#
_symmetry.space_group_name_H-M   'P 1'
#
loop_
_entity.id
_entity.type
_entity.pdbx_description
1 polymer ?
#
loop_
_entity_poly.entity_id
_entity_poly.type
_entity_poly.pdbx_seq_one_letter_code
_entity_poly.pdbx_strand_id
1 'polypeptide(L)'
;QLVKFVDFSKGSLSDLGSGAGFPGLVLAIFNNNKDFHVKLYEKSPVKRAFLQEISNKLSTKVEIKGNIYEEIVDSDYVVSRAFKKLEVIIQVSREIIKKSHKIIVLKGQNAQEDLKKAFKREKYPYKLEDSITNKDSKIIIVDIKK
;
A
#
# COMPACT_ATOMS: atom_id res chain seq x y z
N GLN A 1 -12.17 -4.99 1.05
CA GLN A 1 -11.55 -6.31 1.24
C GLN A 1 -10.17 -6.26 1.93
N LEU A 2 -9.37 -5.19 1.78
CA LEU A 2 -8.04 -5.09 2.40
C LEU A 2 -8.07 -4.86 3.92
N VAL A 3 -9.16 -4.37 4.46
CA VAL A 3 -9.33 -4.07 5.89
C VAL A 3 -8.94 -5.23 6.79
N LYS A 4 -9.28 -6.46 6.41
CA LYS A 4 -8.97 -7.67 7.20
C LYS A 4 -7.47 -7.98 7.34
N PHE A 5 -6.60 -7.33 6.58
CA PHE A 5 -5.15 -7.51 6.61
C PHE A 5 -4.40 -6.39 7.33
N VAL A 6 -5.10 -5.36 7.79
CA VAL A 6 -4.55 -4.20 8.48
C VAL A 6 -5.08 -4.15 9.91
N ASP A 7 -4.18 -4.11 10.87
CA ASP A 7 -4.54 -3.83 12.26
C ASP A 7 -4.52 -2.32 12.48
N PHE A 8 -5.71 -1.73 12.56
CA PHE A 8 -5.89 -0.29 12.76
C PHE A 8 -5.74 0.14 14.22
N SER A 9 -5.40 -0.76 15.14
CA SER A 9 -5.28 -0.41 16.56
C SER A 9 -4.10 0.54 16.83
N LYS A 10 -3.04 0.45 16.03
CA LYS A 10 -1.83 1.29 16.14
C LYS A 10 -1.01 1.24 14.86
N GLY A 11 -0.16 2.27 14.68
CA GLY A 11 0.84 2.29 13.60
C GLY A 11 0.46 3.16 12.43
N SER A 12 0.93 2.78 11.26
CA SER A 12 0.77 3.59 10.06
C SER A 12 0.75 2.76 8.76
N LEU A 13 0.12 3.34 7.76
CA LEU A 13 -0.03 2.75 6.43
C LEU A 13 0.43 3.76 5.37
N SER A 14 1.22 3.29 4.42
CA SER A 14 1.63 4.05 3.23
C SER A 14 1.05 3.43 1.97
N ASP A 15 0.33 4.23 1.19
CA ASP A 15 -0.18 3.84 -0.13
C ASP A 15 0.75 4.36 -1.22
N LEU A 16 1.39 3.45 -1.95
CA LEU A 16 2.36 3.78 -2.98
C LEU A 16 1.71 3.92 -4.35
N GLY A 17 1.74 5.15 -4.87
CA GLY A 17 1.10 5.47 -6.13
C GLY A 17 -0.41 5.57 -5.98
N SER A 18 -0.87 6.37 -5.03
CA SER A 18 -2.29 6.44 -4.61
C SER A 18 -3.27 6.79 -5.73
N GLY A 19 -2.82 7.52 -6.75
CA GLY A 19 -3.66 7.86 -7.90
C GLY A 19 -4.92 8.62 -7.50
N ALA A 20 -6.07 7.98 -7.71
CA ALA A 20 -7.38 8.51 -7.29
C ALA A 20 -7.75 8.13 -5.83
N GLY A 21 -6.80 7.64 -5.03
CA GLY A 21 -7.00 7.31 -3.61
C GLY A 21 -7.32 5.84 -3.33
N PHE A 22 -7.11 4.95 -4.29
CA PHE A 22 -7.37 3.51 -4.12
C PHE A 22 -6.07 2.71 -4.06
N PRO A 23 -5.82 1.95 -2.97
CA PRO A 23 -6.74 1.65 -1.86
C PRO A 23 -6.60 2.58 -0.63
N GLY A 24 -5.59 3.43 -0.54
CA GLY A 24 -5.20 4.13 0.68
C GLY A 24 -6.28 5.04 1.27
N LEU A 25 -6.91 5.89 0.46
CA LEU A 25 -7.97 6.79 0.95
C LEU A 25 -9.19 6.01 1.46
N VAL A 26 -9.55 4.90 0.79
CA VAL A 26 -10.65 4.03 1.24
C VAL A 26 -10.33 3.40 2.60
N LEU A 27 -9.09 2.97 2.82
CA LEU A 27 -8.65 2.45 4.12
C LEU A 27 -8.64 3.54 5.18
N ALA A 28 -8.29 4.77 4.82
CA ALA A 28 -8.35 5.92 5.73
C ALA A 28 -9.80 6.27 6.13
N ILE A 29 -10.77 6.18 5.21
CA ILE A 29 -12.19 6.37 5.51
C ILE A 29 -12.69 5.30 6.50
N PHE A 30 -12.22 4.07 6.35
CA PHE A 30 -12.56 2.98 7.25
C PHE A 30 -11.93 3.14 8.64
N ASN A 31 -10.77 3.79 8.73
CA ASN A 31 -10.02 3.94 9.96
C ASN A 31 -10.72 4.90 10.94
N ASN A 32 -11.13 4.39 12.11
CA ASN A 32 -11.71 5.18 13.19
C ASN A 32 -10.72 5.51 14.31
N ASN A 33 -9.46 5.05 14.21
CA ASN A 33 -8.44 5.29 15.23
C ASN A 33 -7.62 6.53 14.90
N LYS A 34 -7.61 7.51 15.79
CA LYS A 34 -6.85 8.76 15.64
C LYS A 34 -5.34 8.57 15.67
N ASP A 35 -4.88 7.47 16.30
CA ASP A 35 -3.47 7.13 16.46
C ASP A 35 -2.93 6.25 15.30
N PHE A 36 -3.79 5.88 14.36
CA PHE A 36 -3.38 5.19 13.14
C PHE A 36 -3.29 6.18 11.99
N HIS A 37 -2.11 6.30 11.38
CA HIS A 37 -1.82 7.30 10.36
C HIS A 37 -1.81 6.70 8.95
N VAL A 38 -2.48 7.37 8.01
CA VAL A 38 -2.47 6.98 6.59
C VAL A 38 -1.77 8.04 5.77
N LYS A 39 -0.76 7.61 4.99
CA LYS A 39 0.04 8.43 4.09
C LYS A 39 -0.21 8.01 2.64
N LEU A 40 -0.53 8.97 1.78
CA LEU A 40 -0.80 8.75 0.36
C LEU A 40 0.35 9.33 -0.46
N TYR A 41 1.11 8.48 -1.14
CA TYR A 41 2.23 8.90 -1.99
C TYR A 41 1.81 8.96 -3.46
N GLU A 42 1.82 10.16 -4.02
CA GLU A 42 1.47 10.39 -5.43
C GLU A 42 2.38 11.49 -6.01
N LYS A 43 3.14 11.14 -7.06
CA LYS A 43 4.09 12.09 -7.67
C LYS A 43 3.44 13.21 -8.47
N SER A 44 2.24 12.99 -9.03
CA SER A 44 1.53 13.96 -9.84
C SER A 44 0.91 15.07 -8.97
N PRO A 45 1.30 16.36 -9.14
CA PRO A 45 0.70 17.46 -8.40
C PRO A 45 -0.82 17.56 -8.58
N VAL A 46 -1.30 17.31 -9.80
CA VAL A 46 -2.73 17.35 -10.13
C VAL A 46 -3.50 16.29 -9.34
N LYS A 47 -2.98 15.06 -9.27
CA LYS A 47 -3.61 13.99 -8.49
C LYS A 47 -3.52 14.26 -6.99
N ARG A 48 -2.44 14.86 -6.50
CA ARG A 48 -2.36 15.29 -5.09
C ARG A 48 -3.41 16.34 -4.75
N ALA A 49 -3.61 17.33 -5.61
CA ALA A 49 -4.65 18.33 -5.42
C ALA A 49 -6.05 17.70 -5.36
N PHE A 50 -6.33 16.74 -6.24
CA PHE A 50 -7.57 15.96 -6.21
C PHE A 50 -7.73 15.18 -4.89
N LEU A 51 -6.68 14.46 -4.45
CA LEU A 51 -6.70 13.73 -3.19
C LEU A 51 -6.96 14.66 -1.99
N GLN A 52 -6.36 15.84 -1.99
CA GLN A 52 -6.59 16.85 -0.95
C GLN A 52 -8.04 17.34 -0.95
N GLU A 53 -8.58 17.64 -2.11
CA GLU A 53 -9.99 18.07 -2.25
C GLU A 53 -10.95 17.00 -1.73
N ILE A 54 -10.77 15.76 -2.16
CA ILE A 54 -11.65 14.66 -1.76
C ILE A 54 -11.50 14.33 -0.27
N SER A 55 -10.28 14.30 0.28
CA SER A 55 -10.08 14.06 1.71
C SER A 55 -10.74 15.12 2.58
N ASN A 56 -10.68 16.40 2.17
CA ASN A 56 -11.36 17.49 2.83
C ASN A 56 -12.91 17.33 2.78
N LYS A 57 -13.46 17.05 1.59
CA LYS A 57 -14.90 16.81 1.42
C LYS A 57 -15.43 15.66 2.27
N LEU A 58 -14.62 14.62 2.45
CA LEU A 58 -14.96 13.44 3.24
C LEU A 58 -14.60 13.59 4.72
N SER A 59 -14.00 14.71 5.11
CA SER A 59 -13.43 14.92 6.46
C SER A 59 -12.50 13.78 6.90
N THR A 60 -11.77 13.19 5.94
CA THR A 60 -10.88 12.05 6.17
C THR A 60 -9.47 12.53 6.42
N LYS A 61 -8.89 12.11 7.54
CA LYS A 61 -7.52 12.51 7.93
C LYS A 61 -6.49 11.64 7.22
N VAL A 62 -5.74 12.23 6.29
CA VAL A 62 -4.63 11.61 5.57
C VAL A 62 -3.49 12.60 5.40
N GLU A 63 -2.27 12.09 5.27
CA GLU A 63 -1.11 12.87 4.83
C GLU A 63 -0.87 12.61 3.33
N ILE A 64 -0.89 13.65 2.52
CA ILE A 64 -0.62 13.53 1.08
C ILE A 64 0.82 13.96 0.81
N LYS A 65 1.60 13.04 0.27
CA LYS A 65 3.03 13.16 0.03
C LYS A 65 3.36 13.12 -1.47
N GLY A 66 4.55 13.61 -1.80
CA GLY A 66 5.04 13.64 -3.17
C GLY A 66 5.65 12.32 -3.63
N ASN A 67 6.93 12.39 -4.02
CA ASN A 67 7.65 11.24 -4.53
C ASN A 67 8.16 10.36 -3.39
N ILE A 68 7.77 9.09 -3.39
CA ILE A 68 8.15 8.12 -2.37
C ILE A 68 9.68 7.92 -2.25
N TYR A 69 10.43 8.13 -3.33
CA TYR A 69 11.88 7.94 -3.34
C TYR A 69 12.67 9.07 -2.64
N GLU A 70 12.00 10.14 -2.24
CA GLU A 70 12.61 11.30 -1.60
C GLU A 70 12.42 11.31 -0.08
N GLU A 71 11.79 10.28 0.47
CA GLU A 71 11.45 10.23 1.89
C GLU A 71 11.90 8.92 2.56
N ILE A 72 12.31 9.00 3.83
CA ILE A 72 12.38 7.84 4.72
C ILE A 72 10.98 7.65 5.31
N VAL A 73 10.45 6.46 5.14
CA VAL A 73 9.07 6.16 5.51
C VAL A 73 9.03 5.32 6.78
N ASP A 74 8.32 5.78 7.77
CA ASP A 74 7.93 4.97 8.92
C ASP A 74 6.52 4.43 8.72
N SER A 75 6.40 3.16 8.33
CA SER A 75 5.12 2.50 8.07
C SER A 75 5.15 1.04 8.49
N ASP A 76 4.05 0.60 9.08
CA ASP A 76 3.81 -0.80 9.43
C ASP A 76 3.18 -1.57 8.27
N TYR A 77 2.47 -0.86 7.41
CA TYR A 77 1.81 -1.40 6.23
C TYR A 77 2.14 -0.57 4.99
N VAL A 78 2.41 -1.28 3.91
CA VAL A 78 2.52 -0.71 2.56
C VAL A 78 1.40 -1.30 1.73
N VAL A 79 0.56 -0.47 1.16
CA VAL A 79 -0.46 -0.90 0.21
C VAL A 79 -0.16 -0.35 -1.17
N SER A 80 -0.58 -1.05 -2.20
CA SER A 80 -0.43 -0.58 -3.57
C SER A 80 -1.38 -1.28 -4.53
N ARG A 81 -1.80 -0.52 -5.55
CA ARG A 81 -2.53 -1.03 -6.71
C ARG A 81 -1.96 -0.41 -7.98
N ALA A 82 -1.56 -1.27 -8.93
CA ALA A 82 -1.05 -0.85 -10.24
C ALA A 82 0.12 0.17 -10.22
N PHE A 83 0.91 0.20 -9.15
CA PHE A 83 2.05 1.11 -9.01
C PHE A 83 3.27 0.62 -9.81
N LYS A 84 3.76 -0.57 -9.49
CA LYS A 84 4.97 -1.19 -10.08
C LYS A 84 4.85 -2.72 -10.07
N LYS A 85 5.84 -3.41 -10.67
CA LYS A 85 6.02 -4.85 -10.48
C LYS A 85 6.27 -5.17 -9.01
N LEU A 86 5.87 -6.36 -8.54
CA LEU A 86 5.99 -6.75 -7.13
C LEU A 86 7.44 -6.68 -6.62
N GLU A 87 8.40 -7.13 -7.42
CA GLU A 87 9.83 -7.06 -7.09
C GLU A 87 10.30 -5.63 -6.78
N VAL A 88 9.82 -4.65 -7.55
CA VAL A 88 10.16 -3.24 -7.36
C VAL A 88 9.51 -2.69 -6.10
N ILE A 89 8.25 -3.06 -5.82
CA ILE A 89 7.56 -2.64 -4.60
C ILE A 89 8.30 -3.16 -3.36
N ILE A 90 8.71 -4.43 -3.37
CA ILE A 90 9.50 -5.05 -2.28
C ILE A 90 10.83 -4.32 -2.11
N GLN A 91 11.58 -4.11 -3.20
CA GLN A 91 12.85 -3.41 -3.15
C GLN A 91 12.69 -2.01 -2.58
N VAL A 92 11.80 -1.20 -3.14
CA VAL A 92 11.54 0.18 -2.70
C VAL A 92 11.16 0.20 -1.22
N SER A 93 10.19 -0.63 -0.80
CA SER A 93 9.76 -0.64 0.61
C SER A 93 10.90 -0.98 1.56
N ARG A 94 11.79 -1.89 1.18
CA ARG A 94 12.98 -2.24 1.98
C ARG A 94 14.01 -1.12 2.07
N GLU A 95 14.16 -0.33 1.03
CA GLU A 95 15.09 0.80 1.01
C GLU A 95 14.60 1.94 1.89
N ILE A 96 13.31 2.28 1.81
CA ILE A 96 12.73 3.46 2.47
C ILE A 96 12.22 3.19 3.88
N ILE A 97 11.80 1.95 4.21
CA ILE A 97 11.28 1.59 5.54
C ILE A 97 12.36 0.83 6.31
N LYS A 98 12.73 1.32 7.49
CA LYS A 98 13.82 0.75 8.30
C LYS A 98 13.36 -0.27 9.34
N LYS A 99 12.07 -0.51 9.49
CA LYS A 99 11.48 -1.50 10.39
C LYS A 99 10.80 -2.66 9.64
N SER A 100 10.48 -3.72 10.35
CA SER A 100 9.64 -4.79 9.81
C SER A 100 8.26 -4.26 9.44
N HIS A 101 7.74 -4.67 8.29
CA HIS A 101 6.47 -4.16 7.78
C HIS A 101 5.79 -5.19 6.87
N LYS A 102 4.52 -4.98 6.61
CA LYS A 102 3.70 -5.83 5.75
C LYS A 102 3.37 -5.09 4.44
N ILE A 103 3.57 -5.77 3.32
CA ILE A 103 3.18 -5.28 1.99
C ILE A 103 1.88 -5.96 1.57
N ILE A 104 0.89 -5.21 1.13
CA ILE A 104 -0.40 -5.71 0.65
C ILE A 104 -0.65 -5.13 -0.74
N VAL A 105 -0.61 -5.99 -1.76
CA VAL A 105 -0.69 -5.56 -3.17
C VAL A 105 -1.89 -6.21 -3.85
N LEU A 106 -2.69 -5.38 -4.51
CA LEU A 106 -3.75 -5.83 -5.39
C LEU A 106 -3.17 -6.11 -6.78
N LYS A 107 -3.29 -7.35 -7.24
CA LYS A 107 -2.80 -7.82 -8.54
C LYS A 107 -3.91 -8.48 -9.35
N GLY A 108 -3.81 -8.34 -10.68
CA GLY A 108 -4.66 -9.05 -11.62
C GLY A 108 -4.21 -10.50 -11.86
N GLN A 109 -4.51 -11.02 -13.04
CA GLN A 109 -4.32 -12.44 -13.46
C GLN A 109 -2.89 -12.97 -13.26
N ASN A 110 -1.86 -12.12 -13.36
CA ASN A 110 -0.45 -12.55 -13.34
C ASN A 110 0.17 -12.57 -11.94
N ALA A 111 -0.64 -12.60 -10.86
CA ALA A 111 -0.14 -12.53 -9.48
C ALA A 111 0.87 -13.64 -9.14
N GLN A 112 0.63 -14.88 -9.60
CA GLN A 112 1.55 -16.01 -9.37
C GLN A 112 2.87 -15.86 -10.12
N GLU A 113 2.83 -15.35 -11.35
CA GLU A 113 4.02 -15.07 -12.14
C GLU A 113 4.84 -13.94 -11.53
N ASP A 114 4.18 -12.88 -11.06
CA ASP A 114 4.80 -11.76 -10.34
C ASP A 114 5.51 -12.25 -9.07
N LEU A 115 4.87 -13.16 -8.29
CA LEU A 115 5.49 -13.79 -7.13
C LEU A 115 6.74 -14.59 -7.50
N LYS A 116 6.66 -15.44 -8.55
CA LYS A 116 7.81 -16.23 -9.00
C LYS A 116 8.98 -15.34 -9.41
N LYS A 117 8.72 -14.22 -10.07
CA LYS A 117 9.73 -13.24 -10.48
C LYS A 117 10.32 -12.51 -9.28
N ALA A 118 9.47 -12.03 -8.38
CA ALA A 118 9.90 -11.28 -7.19
C ALA A 118 10.77 -12.13 -6.24
N PHE A 119 10.49 -13.44 -6.13
CA PHE A 119 11.16 -14.34 -5.20
C PHE A 119 12.28 -15.19 -5.81
N LYS A 120 12.75 -14.84 -7.00
CA LYS A 120 13.89 -15.53 -7.63
C LYS A 120 15.17 -15.46 -6.80
N ARG A 121 15.44 -14.30 -6.19
CA ARG A 121 16.70 -14.02 -5.47
C ARG A 121 16.54 -14.14 -3.96
N GLU A 122 15.41 -13.75 -3.43
CA GLU A 122 15.15 -13.70 -2.00
C GLU A 122 13.70 -14.11 -1.73
N LYS A 123 13.49 -15.00 -0.77
CA LYS A 123 12.16 -15.50 -0.40
C LYS A 123 11.67 -14.79 0.85
N TYR A 124 10.41 -14.41 0.84
CA TYR A 124 9.70 -13.80 1.96
C TYR A 124 8.49 -14.65 2.32
N PRO A 125 8.10 -14.71 3.60
CA PRO A 125 6.80 -15.22 3.97
C PRO A 125 5.70 -14.44 3.26
N TYR A 126 4.77 -15.13 2.64
CA TYR A 126 3.66 -14.48 1.95
C TYR A 126 2.36 -15.27 2.05
N LYS A 127 1.26 -14.58 1.82
CA LYS A 127 -0.07 -15.18 1.59
C LYS A 127 -0.61 -14.69 0.25
N LEU A 128 -1.35 -15.56 -0.42
CA LEU A 128 -2.07 -15.25 -1.65
C LEU A 128 -3.55 -15.47 -1.39
N GLU A 129 -4.34 -14.43 -1.50
CA GLU A 129 -5.77 -14.43 -1.26
C GLU A 129 -6.55 -14.09 -2.51
N ASP A 130 -7.72 -14.68 -2.67
CA ASP A 130 -8.60 -14.34 -3.78
C ASP A 130 -9.25 -12.97 -3.58
N SER A 131 -9.38 -12.22 -4.68
CA SER A 131 -10.18 -11.01 -4.66
C SER A 131 -11.66 -11.36 -4.68
N ILE A 132 -12.43 -10.72 -3.80
CA ILE A 132 -13.89 -10.89 -3.79
C ILE A 132 -14.61 -10.11 -4.91
N THR A 133 -13.92 -9.18 -5.56
CA THR A 133 -14.49 -8.33 -6.62
C THR A 133 -14.19 -8.82 -8.03
N ASN A 134 -13.20 -9.70 -8.20
CA ASN A 134 -12.82 -10.21 -9.52
C ASN A 134 -12.10 -11.56 -9.35
N LYS A 135 -12.61 -12.60 -10.00
CA LYS A 135 -12.13 -13.98 -9.93
C LYS A 135 -10.66 -14.15 -10.35
N ASP A 136 -10.21 -13.32 -11.30
CA ASP A 136 -8.87 -13.37 -11.86
C ASP A 136 -7.86 -12.52 -11.07
N SER A 137 -8.35 -11.76 -10.10
CA SER A 137 -7.50 -10.87 -9.29
C SER A 137 -7.15 -11.50 -7.94
N LYS A 138 -5.95 -11.20 -7.47
CA LYS A 138 -5.42 -11.70 -6.20
C LYS A 138 -4.93 -10.56 -5.32
N ILE A 139 -4.89 -10.83 -4.03
CA ILE A 139 -4.24 -9.99 -3.02
C ILE A 139 -3.00 -10.73 -2.57
N ILE A 140 -1.85 -10.09 -2.75
CA ILE A 140 -0.56 -10.62 -2.29
C ILE A 140 -0.20 -9.90 -1.00
N ILE A 141 0.03 -10.66 0.08
CA ILE A 141 0.48 -10.15 1.36
C ILE A 141 1.89 -10.69 1.60
N VAL A 142 2.88 -9.81 1.78
CA VAL A 142 4.28 -10.17 2.03
C VAL A 142 4.74 -9.59 3.35
N ASP A 143 5.36 -10.41 4.19
CA ASP A 143 5.93 -9.99 5.47
C ASP A 143 7.43 -9.70 5.29
N ILE A 144 7.81 -8.44 5.43
CA ILE A 144 9.22 -7.99 5.40
C ILE A 144 9.73 -7.92 6.83
N LYS A 145 10.73 -8.74 7.13
CA LYS A 145 11.43 -8.73 8.41
C LYS A 145 12.74 -7.93 8.28
N LYS A 146 13.02 -7.11 9.28
CA LYS A 146 14.27 -6.32 9.43
C LYS A 146 14.98 -6.77 10.69
#